data_3b0472f2d256a1084931754eb324412d
#
_entry.id   3b0472f2d256a1084931754eb324412d
#
_cell.length_a   1.000
_cell.length_b   1.000
_cell.length_c   1.000
_cell.angle_alpha   90.00
_cell.angle_beta   90.00
_cell.angle_gamma   90.00
#
_symmetry.space_group_name_H-M   'P 1'
#
loop_
_entity.id
_entity.type
_entity.pdbx_description
1 polymer ?
#
loop_
_entity_poly.entity_id
_entity_poly.type
_entity_poly.pdbx_seq_one_letter_code
_entity_poly.pdbx_strand_id
1 'polypeptide(L)'
;MILSLLLVSCSTSSDTEVPASTAQPETTDPADAISWESCGDGLECGYLDVPIDYTDENSATTSLYLTKHMATSSSQRIGTLLVNPGGPGFGGSFLAESAANIYSPTLLKSFDIVAWDPRGTGQSIPAIDCTDDYDYFFAGGDITPDTDQERAEGIATYKEFTDLCFEKNGDLLPYVGTNNSARDMDMIRRALGEDKISYFGFSYGSELGATWATLFPDTVRAADLDGASDP
;
A
#
# COMPACT_ATOMS: atom_id res chain seq x y z
N MET A 1 56.58 3.50 -50.61
CA MET A 1 55.28 3.03 -50.14
C MET A 1 55.01 3.66 -48.81
N ILE A 2 54.25 4.74 -48.79
CA ILE A 2 53.95 5.56 -47.59
C ILE A 2 52.56 5.12 -47.13
N LEU A 3 52.48 4.60 -45.91
CA LEU A 3 51.24 4.15 -45.27
C LEU A 3 50.69 5.31 -44.41
N SER A 4 49.62 5.95 -44.86
CA SER A 4 48.94 7.00 -44.11
C SER A 4 48.00 6.38 -43.08
N LEU A 5 48.25 6.63 -41.79
CA LEU A 5 47.32 6.36 -40.72
C LEU A 5 46.25 7.47 -40.63
N LEU A 6 45.01 7.09 -40.82
CA LEU A 6 43.86 7.95 -40.55
C LEU A 6 43.47 7.82 -39.04
N LEU A 7 43.65 8.89 -38.31
CA LEU A 7 43.15 9.06 -36.95
C LEU A 7 41.66 9.42 -37.02
N VAL A 8 40.78 8.54 -36.54
CA VAL A 8 39.37 8.83 -36.32
C VAL A 8 39.23 9.48 -34.94
N SER A 9 38.85 10.73 -34.94
CA SER A 9 38.50 11.49 -33.71
C SER A 9 37.10 11.10 -33.27
N CYS A 10 36.96 10.47 -32.11
CA CYS A 10 35.67 10.30 -31.43
C CYS A 10 35.25 11.61 -30.81
N SER A 11 34.14 12.17 -31.25
CA SER A 11 33.45 13.29 -30.62
C SER A 11 32.85 12.85 -29.30
N THR A 12 33.17 13.55 -28.26
CA THR A 12 32.57 13.41 -26.93
C THR A 12 31.11 13.83 -26.98
N SER A 13 30.22 12.89 -26.69
CA SER A 13 28.83 13.17 -26.42
C SER A 13 28.73 13.92 -25.07
N SER A 14 28.04 15.04 -25.08
CA SER A 14 27.71 15.79 -23.88
C SER A 14 26.75 14.96 -23.03
N ASP A 15 27.22 14.55 -21.85
CA ASP A 15 26.38 13.99 -20.79
C ASP A 15 25.39 15.08 -20.35
N THR A 16 24.11 14.82 -20.64
CA THR A 16 23.02 15.61 -20.05
C THR A 16 22.85 15.11 -18.64
N GLU A 17 23.38 15.84 -17.67
CA GLU A 17 23.09 15.61 -16.25
C GLU A 17 21.60 15.74 -16.03
N VAL A 18 20.96 14.63 -15.64
CA VAL A 18 19.62 14.63 -15.09
C VAL A 18 19.73 15.33 -13.73
N PRO A 19 18.95 16.39 -13.48
CA PRO A 19 19.04 17.07 -12.18
C PRO A 19 18.66 16.09 -11.08
N ALA A 20 19.54 15.93 -10.10
CA ALA A 20 19.28 15.19 -8.88
C ALA A 20 18.03 15.76 -8.23
N SER A 21 17.04 14.91 -7.98
CA SER A 21 15.89 15.24 -7.18
C SER A 21 16.39 15.77 -5.83
N THR A 22 16.15 17.04 -5.57
CA THR A 22 16.41 17.63 -4.25
C THR A 22 15.46 16.96 -3.27
N ALA A 23 16.00 16.09 -2.41
CA ALA A 23 15.27 15.58 -1.25
C ALA A 23 14.79 16.80 -0.45
N GLN A 24 13.47 16.94 -0.30
CA GLN A 24 12.89 17.93 0.59
C GLN A 24 13.28 17.57 2.04
N PRO A 25 13.60 18.57 2.90
CA PRO A 25 13.87 18.30 4.30
C PRO A 25 12.61 17.74 4.97
N GLU A 26 12.75 16.58 5.57
CA GLU A 26 11.72 15.89 6.34
C GLU A 26 11.42 16.71 7.62
N THR A 27 10.46 17.59 7.55
CA THR A 27 9.80 18.07 8.77
C THR A 27 8.66 17.11 9.02
N THR A 28 8.76 16.28 10.06
CA THR A 28 7.59 15.58 10.61
C THR A 28 6.60 16.65 11.07
N ASP A 29 5.53 16.84 10.29
CA ASP A 29 4.43 17.67 10.71
C ASP A 29 3.73 16.94 11.89
N PRO A 30 3.39 17.61 13.00
CA PRO A 30 2.62 17.01 14.08
C PRO A 30 1.30 16.38 13.63
N ALA A 31 0.78 16.75 12.47
CA ALA A 31 -0.39 16.14 11.83
C ALA A 31 -0.17 14.68 11.40
N ASP A 32 1.08 14.25 11.22
CA ASP A 32 1.44 12.90 10.76
C ASP A 32 1.62 11.90 11.93
N ALA A 33 1.32 12.29 13.15
CA ALA A 33 1.52 11.43 14.32
C ALA A 33 0.36 10.44 14.50
N ILE A 34 0.67 9.14 14.54
CA ILE A 34 -0.30 8.11 14.92
C ILE A 34 -0.54 8.17 16.42
N SER A 35 -1.81 8.38 16.83
CA SER A 35 -2.20 8.27 18.23
C SER A 35 -2.39 6.80 18.59
N TRP A 36 -1.35 6.17 19.14
CA TRP A 36 -1.39 4.78 19.55
C TRP A 36 -2.11 4.59 20.88
N GLU A 37 -3.01 3.61 20.93
CA GLU A 37 -3.70 3.15 22.13
C GLU A 37 -3.48 1.64 22.27
N SER A 38 -3.40 1.15 23.52
CA SER A 38 -3.32 -0.29 23.76
C SER A 38 -4.65 -0.95 23.41
N CYS A 39 -4.62 -1.96 22.54
CA CYS A 39 -5.80 -2.72 22.14
C CYS A 39 -5.64 -4.24 22.39
N GLY A 40 -4.61 -4.64 23.12
CA GLY A 40 -4.34 -6.02 23.54
C GLY A 40 -2.96 -6.17 24.17
N ASP A 41 -2.62 -7.37 24.59
CA ASP A 41 -1.30 -7.66 25.18
C ASP A 41 -0.20 -7.52 24.11
N GLY A 42 0.64 -6.48 24.25
CA GLY A 42 1.70 -6.17 23.30
C GLY A 42 1.21 -5.65 21.95
N LEU A 43 -0.07 -5.27 21.86
CA LEU A 43 -0.70 -4.72 20.66
C LEU A 43 -1.09 -3.26 20.89
N GLU A 44 -0.75 -2.42 19.92
CA GLU A 44 -1.19 -1.03 19.85
C GLU A 44 -1.98 -0.81 18.56
N CYS A 45 -3.02 0.01 18.63
CA CYS A 45 -3.88 0.38 17.52
C CYS A 45 -3.96 1.89 17.41
N GLY A 46 -4.20 2.41 16.22
CA GLY A 46 -4.32 3.84 16.01
C GLY A 46 -4.77 4.19 14.62
N TYR A 47 -4.96 5.49 14.40
CA TYR A 47 -5.32 6.04 13.10
C TYR A 47 -4.25 7.02 12.63
N LEU A 48 -4.05 7.03 11.31
CA LEU A 48 -3.23 8.01 10.61
C LEU A 48 -4.07 8.70 9.54
N ASP A 49 -4.18 10.01 9.63
CA ASP A 49 -4.83 10.80 8.58
C ASP A 49 -3.87 11.02 7.42
N VAL A 50 -4.34 10.70 6.22
CA VAL A 50 -3.60 10.89 4.97
C VAL A 50 -4.47 11.65 3.95
N PRO A 51 -3.88 12.39 3.01
CA PRO A 51 -4.66 13.07 1.97
C PRO A 51 -5.46 12.07 1.12
N ILE A 52 -6.70 12.40 0.79
CA ILE A 52 -7.47 11.67 -0.22
C ILE A 52 -6.77 11.81 -1.57
N ASP A 53 -6.47 13.06 -1.97
CA ASP A 53 -5.74 13.37 -3.19
C ASP A 53 -4.35 13.93 -2.87
N TYR A 54 -3.31 13.17 -3.16
CA TYR A 54 -1.91 13.58 -2.97
C TYR A 54 -1.45 14.69 -3.92
N THR A 55 -2.28 15.10 -4.88
CA THR A 55 -1.96 16.19 -5.82
C THR A 55 -2.58 17.53 -5.43
N ASP A 56 -3.49 17.53 -4.45
CA ASP A 56 -4.14 18.74 -3.91
C ASP A 56 -3.65 19.02 -2.47
N GLU A 57 -2.93 20.12 -2.29
CA GLU A 57 -2.44 20.56 -0.97
C GLU A 57 -3.56 20.86 0.05
N ASN A 58 -4.79 21.07 -0.44
CA ASN A 58 -5.97 21.31 0.39
C ASN A 58 -6.92 20.11 0.42
N SER A 59 -6.42 18.93 0.05
CA SER A 59 -7.22 17.71 0.04
C SER A 59 -7.86 17.45 1.40
N ALA A 60 -9.10 16.96 1.37
CA ALA A 60 -9.66 16.28 2.54
C ALA A 60 -8.82 15.04 2.88
N THR A 61 -8.96 14.55 4.12
CA THR A 61 -8.22 13.38 4.61
C THR A 61 -9.10 12.14 4.68
N THR A 62 -8.46 10.98 4.62
CA THR A 62 -8.98 9.68 5.02
C THR A 62 -8.13 9.14 6.16
N SER A 63 -8.74 8.43 7.12
CA SER A 63 -8.02 7.92 8.29
C SER A 63 -7.73 6.44 8.09
N LEU A 64 -6.46 6.08 8.00
CA LEU A 64 -6.00 4.69 7.92
C LEU A 64 -6.00 4.09 9.33
N TYR A 65 -6.60 2.91 9.49
CA TYR A 65 -6.51 2.14 10.73
C TYR A 65 -5.24 1.28 10.70
N LEU A 66 -4.45 1.35 11.78
CA LEU A 66 -3.21 0.60 11.94
C LEU A 66 -3.23 -0.23 13.22
N THR A 67 -2.57 -1.36 13.15
CA THR A 67 -2.24 -2.22 14.29
C THR A 67 -0.75 -2.47 14.34
N LYS A 68 -0.20 -2.52 15.55
CA LYS A 68 1.23 -2.75 15.77
C LYS A 68 1.45 -3.77 16.87
N HIS A 69 2.06 -4.90 16.54
CA HIS A 69 2.60 -5.84 17.51
C HIS A 69 4.05 -5.45 17.79
N MET A 70 4.34 -5.04 19.02
CA MET A 70 5.68 -4.59 19.41
C MET A 70 6.69 -5.74 19.38
N ALA A 71 7.92 -5.41 18.99
CA ALA A 71 9.04 -6.33 19.06
C ALA A 71 9.20 -6.89 20.50
N THR A 72 9.31 -8.22 20.63
CA THR A 72 9.44 -8.89 21.93
C THR A 72 10.79 -8.66 22.61
N SER A 73 11.74 -8.01 21.93
CA SER A 73 13.05 -7.66 22.47
C SER A 73 13.50 -6.27 21.97
N SER A 74 13.41 -5.26 22.81
CA SER A 74 13.83 -3.90 22.48
C SER A 74 15.31 -3.80 22.09
N SER A 75 16.19 -4.64 22.69
CA SER A 75 17.62 -4.66 22.39
C SER A 75 17.98 -5.33 21.06
N GLN A 76 17.07 -6.09 20.47
CA GLN A 76 17.26 -6.79 19.19
C GLN A 76 16.39 -6.17 18.07
N ARG A 77 15.61 -5.15 18.38
CA ARG A 77 14.76 -4.47 17.40
C ARG A 77 15.62 -3.81 16.31
N ILE A 78 15.31 -4.14 15.06
CA ILE A 78 15.94 -3.58 13.86
C ILE A 78 15.13 -2.39 13.34
N GLY A 79 13.80 -2.45 13.46
CA GLY A 79 12.87 -1.45 12.95
C GLY A 79 11.48 -2.03 12.73
N THR A 80 10.75 -1.46 11.79
CA THR A 80 9.41 -1.92 11.42
C THR A 80 9.45 -2.91 10.25
N LEU A 81 8.62 -3.96 10.36
CA LEU A 81 8.16 -4.79 9.25
C LEU A 81 6.70 -4.43 8.96
N LEU A 82 6.46 -3.70 7.89
CA LEU A 82 5.13 -3.38 7.39
C LEU A 82 4.60 -4.57 6.60
N VAL A 83 3.36 -4.99 6.84
CA VAL A 83 2.79 -6.22 6.27
C VAL A 83 1.42 -5.99 5.65
N ASN A 84 1.15 -6.66 4.51
CA ASN A 84 -0.13 -6.56 3.80
C ASN A 84 -0.57 -7.91 3.23
N PRO A 85 -1.82 -8.35 3.45
CA PRO A 85 -2.32 -9.65 3.01
C PRO A 85 -2.65 -9.71 1.50
N GLY A 86 -2.76 -8.56 0.85
CA GLY A 86 -3.23 -8.48 -0.54
C GLY A 86 -4.74 -8.32 -0.64
N GLY A 87 -5.34 -8.97 -1.59
CA GLY A 87 -6.71 -8.82 -2.04
C GLY A 87 -6.72 -8.46 -3.52
N PRO A 88 -6.90 -7.19 -3.93
CA PRO A 88 -7.18 -5.96 -3.17
C PRO A 88 -8.54 -5.94 -2.47
N GLY A 89 -8.77 -4.93 -1.62
CA GLY A 89 -10.08 -4.68 -0.99
C GLY A 89 -10.26 -5.28 0.41
N PHE A 90 -9.23 -5.90 0.97
CA PHE A 90 -9.27 -6.42 2.34
C PHE A 90 -8.48 -5.54 3.31
N GLY A 91 -8.99 -5.43 4.55
CA GLY A 91 -8.23 -4.90 5.66
C GLY A 91 -7.05 -5.81 6.01
N GLY A 92 -5.95 -5.21 6.45
CA GLY A 92 -4.71 -5.93 6.76
C GLY A 92 -4.38 -6.00 8.25
N SER A 93 -5.08 -5.24 9.09
CA SER A 93 -4.80 -5.06 10.52
C SER A 93 -4.65 -6.38 11.29
N PHE A 94 -5.41 -7.41 10.93
CA PHE A 94 -5.38 -8.73 11.55
C PHE A 94 -4.00 -9.42 11.49
N LEU A 95 -3.12 -9.04 10.56
CA LEU A 95 -1.78 -9.63 10.44
C LEU A 95 -0.88 -9.26 11.62
N ALA A 96 -1.03 -8.06 12.19
CA ALA A 96 -0.33 -7.68 13.41
C ALA A 96 -1.05 -8.21 14.67
N GLU A 97 -2.38 -8.25 14.67
CA GLU A 97 -3.17 -8.86 15.76
C GLU A 97 -2.85 -10.34 15.95
N SER A 98 -2.63 -11.05 14.84
CA SER A 98 -2.30 -12.48 14.83
C SER A 98 -0.78 -12.76 14.72
N ALA A 99 0.07 -11.76 14.90
CA ALA A 99 1.50 -11.84 14.61
C ALA A 99 2.20 -13.04 15.27
N ALA A 100 1.85 -13.33 16.52
CA ALA A 100 2.43 -14.47 17.26
C ALA A 100 2.14 -15.84 16.63
N ASN A 101 1.08 -15.96 15.83
CA ASN A 101 0.70 -17.18 15.13
C ASN A 101 1.24 -17.25 13.69
N ILE A 102 1.57 -16.11 13.11
CA ILE A 102 1.94 -15.99 11.69
C ILE A 102 3.47 -15.95 11.52
N TYR A 103 4.16 -15.15 12.35
CA TYR A 103 5.58 -14.86 12.16
C TYR A 103 6.45 -15.67 13.11
N SER A 104 7.68 -15.97 12.66
CA SER A 104 8.64 -16.69 13.47
C SER A 104 9.08 -15.90 14.71
N PRO A 105 9.48 -16.57 15.81
CA PRO A 105 10.01 -15.88 16.99
C PRO A 105 11.21 -14.98 16.70
N THR A 106 11.97 -15.26 15.64
CA THR A 106 13.10 -14.43 15.22
C THR A 106 12.62 -13.10 14.66
N LEU A 107 11.60 -13.10 13.79
CA LEU A 107 11.01 -11.87 13.28
C LEU A 107 10.36 -11.05 14.40
N LEU A 108 9.60 -11.69 15.28
CA LEU A 108 8.94 -11.03 16.41
C LEU A 108 9.92 -10.40 17.42
N LYS A 109 11.14 -10.90 17.51
CA LYS A 109 12.19 -10.25 18.32
C LYS A 109 12.80 -9.02 17.66
N SER A 110 12.88 -9.07 16.32
CA SER A 110 13.67 -8.13 15.54
C SER A 110 12.86 -6.97 15.00
N PHE A 111 11.54 -7.11 14.90
CA PHE A 111 10.69 -6.09 14.25
C PHE A 111 9.42 -5.79 15.05
N ASP A 112 9.02 -4.54 15.07
CA ASP A 112 7.62 -4.23 15.25
C ASP A 112 6.89 -4.66 13.99
N ILE A 113 5.87 -5.50 14.13
CA ILE A 113 5.01 -5.89 13.01
C ILE A 113 3.88 -4.87 12.93
N VAL A 114 3.88 -4.08 11.87
CA VAL A 114 2.83 -3.08 11.62
C VAL A 114 1.98 -3.52 10.44
N ALA A 115 0.68 -3.53 10.64
CA ALA A 115 -0.30 -3.80 9.59
C ALA A 115 -1.31 -2.65 9.55
N TRP A 116 -1.95 -2.47 8.42
CA TRP A 116 -2.98 -1.44 8.27
C TRP A 116 -4.11 -1.92 7.38
N ASP A 117 -5.24 -1.29 7.53
CA ASP A 117 -6.33 -1.41 6.58
C ASP A 117 -6.14 -0.33 5.52
N PRO A 118 -5.88 -0.68 4.25
CA PRO A 118 -5.75 0.29 3.17
C PRO A 118 -6.97 1.20 3.08
N ARG A 119 -6.78 2.40 2.50
CA ARG A 119 -7.86 3.37 2.30
C ARG A 119 -9.10 2.72 1.70
N GLY A 120 -10.26 2.99 2.30
CA GLY A 120 -11.53 2.42 1.86
C GLY A 120 -11.79 0.99 2.32
N THR A 121 -10.94 0.38 3.15
CA THR A 121 -11.11 -1.01 3.59
C THR A 121 -11.15 -1.13 5.12
N GLY A 122 -11.69 -2.24 5.62
CA GLY A 122 -11.64 -2.63 7.02
C GLY A 122 -12.16 -1.57 7.97
N GLN A 123 -11.34 -1.16 8.92
CA GLN A 123 -11.64 -0.13 9.92
C GLN A 123 -11.14 1.27 9.53
N SER A 124 -10.53 1.43 8.35
CA SER A 124 -10.18 2.75 7.82
C SER A 124 -11.44 3.57 7.50
N ILE A 125 -11.36 4.91 7.67
CA ILE A 125 -12.54 5.80 7.61
C ILE A 125 -12.36 6.83 6.47
N PRO A 126 -13.34 6.90 5.54
CA PRO A 126 -14.48 6.01 5.41
C PRO A 126 -14.09 4.65 4.82
N ALA A 127 -14.78 3.59 5.23
CA ALA A 127 -14.73 2.31 4.51
C ALA A 127 -15.71 2.35 3.33
N ILE A 128 -15.34 1.73 2.21
CA ILE A 128 -16.21 1.61 1.05
C ILE A 128 -17.24 0.52 1.34
N ASP A 129 -18.51 0.89 1.23
CA ASP A 129 -19.66 0.00 1.30
C ASP A 129 -20.61 0.32 0.15
N CYS A 130 -20.79 -0.61 -0.77
CA CYS A 130 -21.53 -0.38 -2.02
C CYS A 130 -23.00 -0.78 -1.93
N THR A 131 -23.34 -1.75 -1.09
CA THR A 131 -24.70 -2.30 -1.02
C THR A 131 -24.92 -3.00 0.32
N ASP A 132 -26.18 -3.06 0.74
CA ASP A 132 -26.58 -3.84 1.92
C ASP A 132 -26.82 -5.33 1.60
N ASP A 133 -26.85 -5.69 0.29
CA ASP A 133 -27.09 -7.06 -0.18
C ASP A 133 -26.00 -7.49 -1.18
N TYR A 134 -24.86 -7.91 -0.66
CA TYR A 134 -23.77 -8.46 -1.46
C TYR A 134 -24.13 -9.83 -2.06
N ASP A 135 -24.99 -10.60 -1.41
CA ASP A 135 -25.39 -11.92 -1.89
C ASP A 135 -26.15 -11.81 -3.21
N TYR A 136 -26.99 -10.80 -3.38
CA TYR A 136 -27.67 -10.53 -4.65
C TYR A 136 -26.69 -10.37 -5.81
N PHE A 137 -25.56 -9.70 -5.59
CA PHE A 137 -24.60 -9.44 -6.66
C PHE A 137 -23.59 -10.58 -6.88
N PHE A 138 -23.25 -11.35 -5.83
CA PHE A 138 -22.11 -12.27 -5.90
C PHE A 138 -22.41 -13.73 -5.54
N ALA A 139 -23.52 -14.06 -4.85
CA ALA A 139 -23.78 -15.41 -4.35
C ALA A 139 -24.43 -16.35 -5.35
N GLY A 140 -24.67 -15.99 -6.59
CA GLY A 140 -25.35 -16.85 -7.54
C GLY A 140 -25.08 -16.52 -9.00
N GLY A 141 -24.15 -15.60 -9.25
CA GLY A 141 -23.81 -15.19 -10.61
C GLY A 141 -23.08 -16.29 -11.38
N ASP A 142 -23.51 -16.53 -12.61
CA ASP A 142 -22.77 -17.35 -13.55
C ASP A 142 -21.54 -16.56 -14.05
N ILE A 143 -20.35 -16.96 -13.60
CA ILE A 143 -19.08 -16.35 -14.01
C ILE A 143 -18.61 -16.83 -15.40
N THR A 144 -19.28 -17.82 -15.99
CA THR A 144 -18.96 -18.39 -17.29
C THR A 144 -20.19 -18.47 -18.19
N PRO A 145 -20.84 -17.33 -18.51
CA PRO A 145 -22.10 -17.32 -19.27
C PRO A 145 -21.91 -17.95 -20.64
N ASP A 146 -22.77 -18.90 -20.97
CA ASP A 146 -22.76 -19.66 -22.23
C ASP A 146 -23.57 -18.97 -23.35
N THR A 147 -24.54 -18.12 -22.98
CA THR A 147 -25.41 -17.44 -23.93
C THR A 147 -25.24 -15.91 -23.91
N ASP A 148 -25.62 -15.26 -25.02
CA ASP A 148 -25.61 -13.80 -25.10
C ASP A 148 -26.61 -13.17 -24.09
N GLN A 149 -27.66 -13.85 -23.75
CA GLN A 149 -28.64 -13.39 -22.76
C GLN A 149 -28.02 -13.41 -21.35
N GLU A 150 -27.43 -14.52 -20.93
CA GLU A 150 -26.76 -14.63 -19.62
C GLU A 150 -25.63 -13.60 -19.47
N ARG A 151 -24.87 -13.38 -20.56
CA ARG A 151 -23.83 -12.34 -20.59
C ARG A 151 -24.41 -10.94 -20.41
N ALA A 152 -25.54 -10.64 -21.07
CA ALA A 152 -26.19 -9.33 -20.95
C ALA A 152 -26.75 -9.11 -19.54
N GLU A 153 -27.34 -10.15 -18.93
CA GLU A 153 -27.85 -10.11 -17.54
C GLU A 153 -26.70 -9.89 -16.56
N GLY A 154 -25.58 -10.61 -16.69
CA GLY A 154 -24.39 -10.42 -15.86
C GLY A 154 -23.82 -9.00 -15.97
N ILE A 155 -23.70 -8.47 -17.19
CA ILE A 155 -23.24 -7.08 -17.40
C ILE A 155 -24.19 -6.07 -16.73
N ALA A 156 -25.51 -6.29 -16.80
CA ALA A 156 -26.49 -5.41 -16.18
C ALA A 156 -26.35 -5.41 -14.65
N THR A 157 -26.19 -6.59 -14.04
CA THR A 157 -25.99 -6.76 -12.60
C THR A 157 -24.69 -6.08 -12.12
N TYR A 158 -23.58 -6.28 -12.82
CA TYR A 158 -22.31 -5.61 -12.47
C TYR A 158 -22.38 -4.09 -12.65
N LYS A 159 -23.13 -3.64 -13.67
CA LYS A 159 -23.34 -2.21 -13.86
C LYS A 159 -24.13 -1.60 -12.70
N GLU A 160 -25.21 -2.26 -12.28
CA GLU A 160 -26.00 -1.86 -11.12
C GLU A 160 -25.15 -1.76 -9.86
N PHE A 161 -24.32 -2.77 -9.57
CA PHE A 161 -23.38 -2.73 -8.44
C PHE A 161 -22.42 -1.54 -8.53
N THR A 162 -21.85 -1.30 -9.72
CA THR A 162 -20.93 -0.20 -9.95
C THR A 162 -21.61 1.16 -9.73
N ASP A 163 -22.82 1.32 -10.23
CA ASP A 163 -23.59 2.56 -10.07
C ASP A 163 -23.91 2.83 -8.58
N LEU A 164 -24.33 1.80 -7.83
CA LEU A 164 -24.57 1.89 -6.37
C LEU A 164 -23.28 2.24 -5.61
N CYS A 165 -22.17 1.59 -5.98
CA CYS A 165 -20.89 1.85 -5.36
C CYS A 165 -20.44 3.30 -5.57
N PHE A 166 -20.61 3.82 -6.78
CA PHE A 166 -20.29 5.19 -7.13
C PHE A 166 -21.21 6.20 -6.44
N GLU A 167 -22.50 5.90 -6.33
CA GLU A 167 -23.47 6.76 -5.64
C GLU A 167 -23.10 6.94 -4.15
N LYS A 168 -22.72 5.84 -3.47
CA LYS A 168 -22.40 5.86 -2.05
C LYS A 168 -20.98 6.40 -1.75
N ASN A 169 -20.01 6.20 -2.64
CA ASN A 169 -18.58 6.42 -2.33
C ASN A 169 -17.83 7.24 -3.40
N GLY A 170 -18.56 7.94 -4.29
CA GLY A 170 -18.00 8.59 -5.48
C GLY A 170 -16.83 9.54 -5.21
N ASP A 171 -16.82 10.18 -4.04
CA ASP A 171 -15.75 11.12 -3.65
C ASP A 171 -14.43 10.42 -3.31
N LEU A 172 -14.47 9.15 -2.89
CA LEU A 172 -13.30 8.36 -2.51
C LEU A 172 -12.80 7.43 -3.62
N LEU A 173 -13.73 6.85 -4.42
CA LEU A 173 -13.40 5.81 -5.41
C LEU A 173 -12.26 6.16 -6.38
N PRO A 174 -12.12 7.39 -6.90
CA PRO A 174 -11.01 7.74 -7.78
C PRO A 174 -9.63 7.62 -7.12
N TYR A 175 -9.59 7.58 -5.79
CA TYR A 175 -8.38 7.69 -5.00
C TYR A 175 -7.96 6.40 -4.28
N VAL A 176 -8.71 5.29 -4.42
CA VAL A 176 -8.40 4.02 -3.74
C VAL A 176 -7.43 3.11 -4.50
N GLY A 177 -6.88 3.59 -5.61
CA GLY A 177 -5.95 2.81 -6.44
C GLY A 177 -4.58 2.57 -5.78
N THR A 178 -3.86 1.57 -6.29
CA THR A 178 -2.55 1.08 -5.80
C THR A 178 -1.52 2.20 -5.60
N ASN A 179 -1.46 3.19 -6.51
CA ASN A 179 -0.51 4.30 -6.39
C ASN A 179 -0.75 5.16 -5.14
N ASN A 180 -2.00 5.39 -4.75
CA ASN A 180 -2.30 6.16 -3.54
C ASN A 180 -2.06 5.31 -2.29
N SER A 181 -2.41 4.02 -2.31
CA SER A 181 -2.07 3.08 -1.23
C SER A 181 -0.56 2.94 -1.02
N ALA A 182 0.23 3.00 -2.10
CA ALA A 182 1.70 3.02 -2.00
C ALA A 182 2.24 4.34 -1.40
N ARG A 183 1.59 5.47 -1.66
CA ARG A 183 1.90 6.75 -0.97
C ARG A 183 1.52 6.70 0.51
N ASP A 184 0.40 6.04 0.84
CA ASP A 184 0.03 5.80 2.24
C ASP A 184 1.11 5.01 2.98
N MET A 185 1.75 4.02 2.34
CA MET A 185 2.86 3.29 2.96
C MET A 185 4.04 4.21 3.32
N ASP A 186 4.36 5.20 2.48
CA ASP A 186 5.39 6.19 2.82
C ASP A 186 4.95 7.13 3.94
N MET A 187 3.68 7.54 3.98
CA MET A 187 3.12 8.30 5.10
C MET A 187 3.17 7.51 6.40
N ILE A 188 2.83 6.21 6.40
CA ILE A 188 2.97 5.31 7.55
C ILE A 188 4.44 5.24 8.00
N ARG A 189 5.38 5.04 7.08
CA ARG A 189 6.81 5.04 7.39
C ARG A 189 7.25 6.32 8.11
N ARG A 190 6.86 7.46 7.59
CA ARG A 190 7.18 8.79 8.16
C ARG A 190 6.55 8.97 9.53
N ALA A 191 5.29 8.63 9.70
CA ALA A 191 4.58 8.70 10.98
C ALA A 191 5.17 7.75 12.04
N LEU A 192 5.81 6.64 11.62
CA LEU A 192 6.56 5.75 12.49
C LEU A 192 7.97 6.26 12.84
N GLY A 193 8.43 7.35 12.21
CA GLY A 193 9.76 7.92 12.41
C GLY A 193 10.90 7.04 11.84
N GLU A 194 10.61 6.22 10.84
CA GLU A 194 11.57 5.30 10.24
C GLU A 194 12.15 5.89 8.94
N ASP A 195 13.48 5.98 8.82
CA ASP A 195 14.13 6.35 7.56
C ASP A 195 13.85 5.31 6.47
N LYS A 196 13.90 4.03 6.84
CA LYS A 196 13.64 2.89 5.96
C LYS A 196 12.83 1.84 6.70
N ILE A 197 11.84 1.24 6.00
CA ILE A 197 11.09 0.10 6.54
C ILE A 197 11.36 -1.18 5.75
N SER A 198 11.13 -2.32 6.40
CA SER A 198 11.01 -3.60 5.73
C SER A 198 9.55 -3.86 5.39
N TYR A 199 9.31 -4.59 4.32
CA TYR A 199 7.96 -4.89 3.85
C TYR A 199 7.79 -6.38 3.56
N PHE A 200 6.60 -6.91 3.87
CA PHE A 200 6.19 -8.25 3.49
C PHE A 200 4.77 -8.20 2.92
N GLY A 201 4.64 -8.46 1.62
CA GLY A 201 3.37 -8.44 0.90
C GLY A 201 3.01 -9.79 0.32
N PHE A 202 1.76 -10.21 0.55
CA PHE A 202 1.20 -11.44 0.00
C PHE A 202 0.29 -11.13 -1.18
N SER A 203 0.30 -11.95 -2.24
CA SER A 203 -0.62 -11.80 -3.38
C SER A 203 -0.58 -10.38 -3.96
N TYR A 204 -1.72 -9.68 -4.07
CA TYR A 204 -1.76 -8.26 -4.46
C TYR A 204 -0.86 -7.36 -3.58
N GLY A 205 -0.60 -7.74 -2.32
CA GLY A 205 0.37 -7.04 -1.48
C GLY A 205 1.77 -7.01 -2.10
N SER A 206 2.12 -7.98 -2.95
CA SER A 206 3.37 -7.97 -3.72
C SER A 206 3.40 -6.85 -4.76
N GLU A 207 2.30 -6.62 -5.49
CA GLU A 207 2.15 -5.52 -6.45
C GLU A 207 2.20 -4.16 -5.73
N LEU A 208 1.49 -4.04 -4.60
CA LEU A 208 1.51 -2.84 -3.77
C LEU A 208 2.93 -2.53 -3.27
N GLY A 209 3.65 -3.54 -2.78
CA GLY A 209 5.05 -3.39 -2.35
C GLY A 209 6.00 -3.02 -3.48
N ALA A 210 5.84 -3.62 -4.67
CA ALA A 210 6.62 -3.27 -5.85
C ALA A 210 6.35 -1.82 -6.31
N THR A 211 5.09 -1.39 -6.26
CA THR A 211 4.69 -0.01 -6.56
C THR A 211 5.31 0.97 -5.56
N TRP A 212 5.24 0.67 -4.25
CA TRP A 212 5.89 1.49 -3.23
C TRP A 212 7.41 1.56 -3.42
N ALA A 213 8.08 0.42 -3.66
CA ALA A 213 9.52 0.39 -3.90
C ALA A 213 9.93 1.15 -5.17
N THR A 214 9.06 1.23 -6.17
CA THR A 214 9.28 2.01 -7.39
C THR A 214 9.12 3.50 -7.13
N LEU A 215 8.11 3.91 -6.36
CA LEU A 215 7.85 5.33 -6.05
C LEU A 215 8.84 5.88 -5.02
N PHE A 216 9.29 5.06 -4.07
CA PHE A 216 10.11 5.47 -2.93
C PHE A 216 11.33 4.52 -2.71
N PRO A 217 12.21 4.34 -3.70
CA PRO A 217 13.28 3.33 -3.65
C PRO A 217 14.25 3.53 -2.47
N ASP A 218 14.49 4.77 -2.06
CA ASP A 218 15.42 5.09 -0.98
C ASP A 218 14.89 4.76 0.42
N THR A 219 13.59 4.49 0.56
CA THR A 219 12.92 4.18 1.82
C THR A 219 12.82 2.68 2.11
N VAL A 220 13.23 1.85 1.16
CA VAL A 220 13.21 0.39 1.28
C VAL A 220 14.44 -0.09 2.03
N ARG A 221 14.24 -0.82 3.15
CA ARG A 221 15.30 -1.60 3.81
C ARG A 221 15.41 -2.99 3.20
N ALA A 222 14.29 -3.68 3.10
CA ALA A 222 14.13 -4.98 2.45
C ALA A 222 12.66 -5.18 2.07
N ALA A 223 12.39 -5.95 1.05
CA ALA A 223 11.02 -6.34 0.69
C ALA A 223 10.99 -7.84 0.35
N ASP A 224 9.96 -8.51 0.85
CA ASP A 224 9.58 -9.87 0.47
C ASP A 224 8.21 -9.79 -0.20
N LEU A 225 8.12 -10.29 -1.43
CA LEU A 225 6.96 -10.19 -2.30
C LEU A 225 6.48 -11.61 -2.63
N ASP A 226 5.66 -12.17 -1.74
CA ASP A 226 5.18 -13.55 -1.84
C ASP A 226 3.94 -13.65 -2.71
N GLY A 227 3.98 -14.54 -3.69
CA GLY A 227 2.91 -14.73 -4.66
C GLY A 227 2.75 -13.57 -5.63
N ALA A 228 3.87 -12.98 -6.05
CA ALA A 228 3.89 -11.89 -7.02
C ALA A 228 3.30 -12.35 -8.36
N SER A 229 2.40 -11.51 -8.91
CA SER A 229 1.96 -11.60 -10.30
C SER A 229 2.88 -10.72 -11.16
N ASP A 230 3.10 -11.14 -12.40
CA ASP A 230 3.72 -10.30 -13.42
C ASP A 230 2.65 -9.28 -13.88
N PRO A 231 2.85 -7.97 -13.67
CA PRO A 231 1.85 -6.95 -13.98
C PRO A 231 1.68 -6.73 -15.49
#